data_5585677961bc751656d873d7f849aec4
#
_entry.id   5585677961bc751656d873d7f849aec4
#
_cell.length_a   1.000
_cell.length_b   1.000
_cell.length_c   1.000
_cell.angle_alpha   90.00
_cell.angle_beta   90.00
_cell.angle_gamma   90.00
#
_symmetry.space_group_name_H-M   'P 1'
#
loop_
_entity.id
_entity.type
_entity.pdbx_description
1 polymer ?
#
loop_
_entity_poly.entity_id
_entity_poly.type
_entity_poly.pdbx_seq_one_letter_code
_entity_poly.pdbx_strand_id
1 'polypeptide(L)'
;SNVQVQIITEPESMATEEVEALVTFPIENILNGLPKVKKIRSSSSFGLSVVTAIFDDDMDVYFARNLIMQRLFQSDKLLPDGCPKPILGPVVSSFSNVYMYYLQKPNNDQTELRTLQDWTIARRLKSVSGVANVSTYGGFVKQYQVQVDPYKLHSYKLSLNDVVTALATNNANAGANFIENAGEEVIIR
;
A
#
# COMPACT_ATOMS: atom_id res chain seq x y z
N SER A 1 -13.25 5.43 -23.62
CA SER A 1 -12.41 6.00 -22.55
C SER A 1 -11.09 5.26 -22.55
N ASN A 2 -9.97 5.98 -22.51
CA ASN A 2 -8.66 5.38 -22.58
C ASN A 2 -8.40 4.48 -21.36
N VAL A 3 -7.90 3.28 -21.59
CA VAL A 3 -7.43 2.39 -20.53
C VAL A 3 -6.19 2.99 -19.89
N GLN A 4 -6.22 3.19 -18.58
CA GLN A 4 -5.14 3.80 -17.82
C GLN A 4 -4.70 2.89 -16.68
N VAL A 5 -3.40 2.79 -16.49
CA VAL A 5 -2.82 2.09 -15.35
C VAL A 5 -1.84 3.04 -14.65
N GLN A 6 -2.04 3.22 -13.36
CA GLN A 6 -1.17 4.03 -12.52
C GLN A 6 -0.19 3.15 -11.76
N ILE A 7 1.05 3.59 -11.70
CA ILE A 7 2.13 3.03 -10.89
C ILE A 7 2.48 4.07 -9.83
N ILE A 8 2.40 3.69 -8.58
CA ILE A 8 2.62 4.56 -7.43
C ILE A 8 3.82 4.02 -6.66
N THR A 9 4.76 4.91 -6.34
CA THR A 9 5.92 4.60 -5.50
C THR A 9 6.05 5.70 -4.45
N GLU A 10 6.22 5.33 -3.20
CA GLU A 10 6.30 6.25 -2.07
C GLU A 10 7.68 6.18 -1.39
N PRO A 11 8.75 6.69 -2.04
CA PRO A 11 10.08 6.71 -1.45
C PRO A 11 10.12 7.70 -0.28
N GLU A 12 10.31 7.18 0.92
CA GLU A 12 10.38 8.00 2.12
C GLU A 12 11.55 8.99 2.05
N SER A 13 11.30 10.24 2.45
CA SER A 13 12.31 11.30 2.64
C SER A 13 13.09 11.73 1.39
N MET A 14 12.67 11.38 0.18
CA MET A 14 13.32 11.86 -1.06
C MET A 14 12.77 13.22 -1.51
N ALA A 15 13.67 14.12 -1.88
CA ALA A 15 13.30 15.40 -2.50
C ALA A 15 12.68 15.18 -3.89
N THR A 16 11.90 16.15 -4.39
CA THR A 16 11.17 16.02 -5.65
C THR A 16 12.09 15.70 -6.83
N GLU A 17 13.26 16.35 -6.93
CA GLU A 17 14.23 16.10 -7.99
C GLU A 17 14.85 14.70 -7.89
N GLU A 18 15.08 14.22 -6.66
CA GLU A 18 15.57 12.86 -6.44
C GLU A 18 14.53 11.81 -6.81
N VAL A 19 13.26 12.04 -6.44
CA VAL A 19 12.14 11.18 -6.84
C VAL A 19 12.03 11.11 -8.35
N GLU A 20 12.14 12.25 -9.04
CA GLU A 20 12.09 12.30 -10.50
C GLU A 20 13.23 11.51 -11.13
N ALA A 21 14.46 11.78 -10.72
CA ALA A 21 15.66 11.19 -11.35
C ALA A 21 15.83 9.70 -11.02
N LEU A 22 15.58 9.30 -9.76
CA LEU A 22 15.92 7.97 -9.26
C LEU A 22 14.74 6.98 -9.24
N VAL A 23 13.51 7.47 -9.33
CA VAL A 23 12.31 6.64 -9.24
C VAL A 23 11.42 6.80 -10.48
N THR A 24 10.98 8.02 -10.77
CA THR A 24 10.02 8.29 -11.84
C THR A 24 10.61 7.97 -13.22
N PHE A 25 11.76 8.52 -13.54
CA PHE A 25 12.41 8.33 -14.83
C PHE A 25 12.77 6.85 -15.10
N PRO A 26 13.35 6.08 -14.19
CA PRO A 26 13.52 4.64 -14.36
C PRO A 26 12.23 3.88 -14.65
N ILE A 27 11.12 4.21 -13.96
CA ILE A 27 9.82 3.58 -14.19
C ILE A 27 9.27 3.94 -15.58
N GLU A 28 9.36 5.20 -16.01
CA GLU A 28 8.98 5.60 -17.36
C GLU A 28 9.74 4.83 -18.43
N ASN A 29 11.05 4.67 -18.25
CA ASN A 29 11.89 3.93 -19.19
C ASN A 29 11.49 2.46 -19.32
N ILE A 30 11.11 1.81 -18.23
CA ILE A 30 10.62 0.42 -18.24
C ILE A 30 9.32 0.29 -19.03
N LEU A 31 8.46 1.30 -18.95
CA LEU A 31 7.15 1.31 -19.60
C LEU A 31 7.24 1.66 -21.09
N ASN A 32 8.33 2.30 -21.49
CA ASN A 32 8.56 2.58 -22.91
C ASN A 32 8.68 1.29 -23.71
N GLY A 33 8.00 1.23 -24.83
CA GLY A 33 7.98 0.06 -25.72
C GLY A 33 6.99 -1.04 -25.30
N LEU A 34 6.13 -0.81 -24.31
CA LEU A 34 5.00 -1.68 -24.09
C LEU A 34 4.00 -1.60 -25.25
N PRO A 35 3.39 -2.73 -25.65
CA PRO A 35 2.42 -2.74 -26.75
C PRO A 35 1.21 -1.90 -26.41
N LYS A 36 0.69 -1.17 -27.41
CA LYS A 36 -0.51 -0.33 -27.30
C LYS A 36 -0.44 0.82 -26.28
N VAL A 37 0.74 1.20 -25.81
CA VAL A 37 0.91 2.42 -24.99
C VAL A 37 0.86 3.63 -25.91
N LYS A 38 -0.14 4.48 -25.72
CA LYS A 38 -0.28 5.77 -26.43
C LYS A 38 0.57 6.87 -25.82
N LYS A 39 0.60 6.90 -24.49
CA LYS A 39 1.25 7.98 -23.76
C LYS A 39 1.58 7.55 -22.34
N ILE A 40 2.70 8.04 -21.83
CA ILE A 40 3.08 7.97 -20.43
C ILE A 40 3.02 9.40 -19.87
N ARG A 41 2.47 9.57 -18.68
CA ARG A 41 2.47 10.80 -17.90
C ARG A 41 2.96 10.49 -16.50
N SER A 42 3.73 11.39 -15.95
CA SER A 42 4.23 11.26 -14.59
C SER A 42 4.05 12.52 -13.78
N SER A 43 4.08 12.37 -12.49
CA SER A 43 4.13 13.45 -11.53
C SER A 43 5.02 13.01 -10.38
N SER A 44 6.03 13.84 -10.08
CA SER A 44 6.92 13.67 -8.96
C SER A 44 6.66 14.75 -7.92
N SER A 45 6.64 14.36 -6.66
CA SER A 45 6.57 15.26 -5.51
C SER A 45 7.40 14.69 -4.37
N PHE A 46 7.55 15.44 -3.27
CA PHE A 46 8.28 14.96 -2.10
C PHE A 46 7.74 13.61 -1.63
N GLY A 47 8.58 12.58 -1.66
CA GLY A 47 8.23 11.24 -1.21
C GLY A 47 7.15 10.52 -2.04
N LEU A 48 6.85 10.97 -3.27
CA LEU A 48 5.81 10.35 -4.10
C LEU A 48 6.14 10.44 -5.58
N SER A 49 6.11 9.28 -6.25
CA SER A 49 6.13 9.15 -7.71
C SER A 49 4.83 8.53 -8.19
N VAL A 50 4.18 9.14 -9.17
CA VAL A 50 3.00 8.59 -9.85
C VAL A 50 3.26 8.58 -11.34
N VAL A 51 3.34 7.40 -11.94
CA VAL A 51 3.48 7.21 -13.38
C VAL A 51 2.21 6.60 -13.93
N THR A 52 1.61 7.22 -14.94
CA THR A 52 0.37 6.77 -15.58
C THR A 52 0.64 6.37 -17.02
N ALA A 53 0.47 5.08 -17.30
CA ALA A 53 0.48 4.56 -18.67
C ALA A 53 -0.94 4.59 -19.25
N ILE A 54 -1.08 5.24 -20.40
CA ILE A 54 -2.33 5.37 -21.15
C ILE A 54 -2.24 4.48 -22.38
N PHE A 55 -3.15 3.54 -22.49
CA PHE A 55 -3.22 2.55 -23.55
C PHE A 55 -4.31 2.86 -24.57
N ASP A 56 -4.33 2.10 -25.67
CA ASP A 56 -5.42 2.12 -26.63
C ASP A 56 -6.74 1.68 -26.01
N ASP A 57 -7.85 2.15 -26.55
CA ASP A 57 -9.19 1.89 -26.01
C ASP A 57 -9.63 0.42 -26.09
N ASP A 58 -9.03 -0.34 -27.00
CA ASP A 58 -9.25 -1.78 -27.19
C ASP A 58 -8.37 -2.68 -26.32
N MET A 59 -7.54 -2.06 -25.46
CA MET A 59 -6.67 -2.77 -24.54
C MET A 59 -7.47 -3.28 -23.34
N ASP A 60 -7.32 -4.57 -23.01
CA ASP A 60 -7.84 -5.08 -21.73
C ASP A 60 -7.03 -4.54 -20.56
N VAL A 61 -7.71 -3.96 -19.57
CA VAL A 61 -7.04 -3.32 -18.42
C VAL A 61 -6.25 -4.32 -17.57
N TYR A 62 -6.73 -5.53 -17.41
CA TYR A 62 -6.03 -6.55 -16.61
C TYR A 62 -4.80 -7.08 -17.36
N PHE A 63 -4.91 -7.20 -18.69
CA PHE A 63 -3.76 -7.54 -19.51
C PHE A 63 -2.69 -6.44 -19.48
N ALA A 64 -3.09 -5.17 -19.59
CA ALA A 64 -2.19 -4.02 -19.43
C ALA A 64 -1.48 -4.04 -18.08
N ARG A 65 -2.20 -4.29 -16.99
CA ARG A 65 -1.65 -4.42 -15.64
C ARG A 65 -0.64 -5.55 -15.53
N ASN A 66 -0.94 -6.71 -16.11
CA ASN A 66 -0.02 -7.84 -16.13
C ASN A 66 1.28 -7.54 -16.87
N LEU A 67 1.21 -6.87 -18.02
CA LEU A 67 2.40 -6.44 -18.77
C LEU A 67 3.27 -5.48 -17.94
N ILE A 68 2.65 -4.51 -17.28
CA ILE A 68 3.37 -3.57 -16.40
C ILE A 68 4.00 -4.31 -15.23
N MET A 69 3.26 -5.21 -14.56
CA MET A 69 3.80 -6.01 -13.44
C MET A 69 5.01 -6.83 -13.86
N GLN A 70 4.98 -7.47 -15.03
CA GLN A 70 6.11 -8.23 -15.55
C GLN A 70 7.33 -7.33 -15.78
N ARG A 71 7.14 -6.13 -16.33
CA ARG A 71 8.24 -5.17 -16.52
C ARG A 71 8.81 -4.67 -15.20
N LEU A 72 7.96 -4.30 -14.25
CA LEU A 72 8.38 -3.86 -12.93
C LEU A 72 9.14 -4.97 -12.18
N PHE A 73 8.69 -6.22 -12.27
CA PHE A 73 9.36 -7.35 -11.65
C PHE A 73 10.76 -7.62 -12.23
N GLN A 74 10.92 -7.48 -13.54
CA GLN A 74 12.23 -7.62 -14.20
C GLN A 74 13.21 -6.50 -13.81
N SER A 75 12.70 -5.42 -13.24
CA SER A 75 13.42 -4.18 -12.98
C SER A 75 13.66 -3.93 -11.49
N ASP A 76 13.55 -4.96 -10.67
CA ASP A 76 13.68 -4.87 -9.18
C ASP A 76 15.02 -4.24 -8.72
N LYS A 77 16.03 -4.19 -9.60
CA LYS A 77 17.34 -3.57 -9.35
C LYS A 77 17.50 -2.13 -9.87
N LEU A 78 16.45 -1.56 -10.48
CA LEU A 78 16.51 -0.21 -11.08
C LEU A 78 16.21 0.90 -10.08
N LEU A 79 15.59 0.59 -8.97
CA LEU A 79 15.30 1.55 -7.92
C LEU A 79 16.40 1.55 -6.86
N PRO A 80 16.63 2.67 -6.18
CA PRO A 80 17.60 2.76 -5.10
C PRO A 80 17.33 1.78 -3.97
N ASP A 81 18.37 1.32 -3.30
CA ASP A 81 18.25 0.50 -2.10
C ASP A 81 17.42 1.22 -1.03
N GLY A 82 16.47 0.50 -0.45
CA GLY A 82 15.53 1.06 0.54
C GLY A 82 14.32 1.77 -0.05
N CYS A 83 14.23 1.94 -1.37
CA CYS A 83 13.02 2.44 -2.02
C CYS A 83 11.91 1.37 -1.98
N PRO A 84 10.68 1.71 -1.55
CA PRO A 84 9.56 0.80 -1.60
C PRO A 84 9.27 0.31 -3.02
N LYS A 85 8.79 -0.91 -3.15
CA LYS A 85 8.40 -1.47 -4.44
C LYS A 85 7.22 -0.69 -5.03
N PRO A 86 7.25 -0.39 -6.34
CA PRO A 86 6.13 0.22 -7.04
C PRO A 86 4.87 -0.64 -6.91
N ILE A 87 3.76 0.00 -6.63
CA ILE A 87 2.44 -0.63 -6.58
C ILE A 87 1.57 -0.13 -7.73
N LEU A 88 0.72 -1.00 -8.26
CA LEU A 88 -0.29 -0.56 -9.22
C LEU A 88 -1.46 0.07 -8.49
N GLY A 89 -1.80 1.28 -8.90
CA GLY A 89 -3.01 1.95 -8.45
C GLY A 89 -4.28 1.12 -8.74
N PRO A 90 -5.40 1.48 -8.12
CA PRO A 90 -6.67 0.78 -8.37
C PRO A 90 -7.06 0.87 -9.84
N VAL A 91 -7.88 -0.11 -10.30
CA VAL A 91 -8.48 -0.02 -11.63
C VAL A 91 -9.50 1.12 -11.60
N VAL A 92 -9.18 2.20 -12.30
CA VAL A 92 -10.06 3.37 -12.39
C VAL A 92 -10.66 3.39 -13.79
N SER A 93 -11.97 3.29 -13.89
CA SER A 93 -12.72 3.57 -15.13
C SER A 93 -13.35 4.95 -15.05
N SER A 94 -13.83 5.49 -16.16
CA SER A 94 -14.56 6.77 -16.22
C SER A 94 -15.81 6.80 -15.33
N PHE A 95 -16.27 5.63 -14.89
CA PHE A 95 -17.40 5.43 -13.98
C PHE A 95 -16.95 4.79 -12.67
N SER A 96 -15.86 5.30 -12.09
CA SER A 96 -15.17 4.63 -10.99
C SER A 96 -15.97 4.60 -9.68
N ASN A 97 -16.85 5.55 -9.45
CA ASN A 97 -17.66 5.60 -8.23
C ASN A 97 -19.11 5.19 -8.55
N VAL A 98 -19.42 3.91 -8.34
CA VAL A 98 -20.76 3.35 -8.57
C VAL A 98 -21.70 3.73 -7.42
N TYR A 99 -21.17 3.81 -6.21
CA TYR A 99 -21.95 4.12 -5.02
C TYR A 99 -21.09 4.87 -3.99
N MET A 100 -21.67 5.88 -3.36
CA MET A 100 -21.05 6.63 -2.27
C MET A 100 -21.99 6.64 -1.07
N TYR A 101 -21.44 6.49 0.12
CA TYR A 101 -22.16 6.54 1.39
C TYR A 101 -21.32 7.24 2.44
N TYR A 102 -21.95 7.66 3.51
CA TYR A 102 -21.26 8.17 4.67
C TYR A 102 -21.68 7.45 5.94
N LEU A 103 -20.78 7.40 6.91
CA LEU A 103 -21.04 6.84 8.23
C LEU A 103 -21.26 7.98 9.23
N GLN A 104 -22.28 7.83 10.05
CA GLN A 104 -22.60 8.77 11.11
C GLN A 104 -22.90 8.05 12.42
N LYS A 105 -22.42 8.63 13.53
CA LYS A 105 -22.68 8.15 14.89
C LYS A 105 -23.01 9.35 15.80
N PRO A 106 -23.88 9.19 16.80
CA PRO A 106 -24.29 10.28 17.69
C PRO A 106 -23.13 11.01 18.40
N ASN A 107 -22.09 10.29 18.82
CA ASN A 107 -20.90 10.86 19.48
C ASN A 107 -19.82 11.36 18.51
N ASN A 108 -20.04 11.20 17.19
CA ASN A 108 -19.13 11.59 16.11
C ASN A 108 -17.64 11.21 16.33
N ASP A 109 -17.40 10.04 16.94
CA ASP A 109 -16.04 9.50 17.08
C ASP A 109 -15.52 9.05 15.71
N GLN A 110 -14.73 9.93 15.10
CA GLN A 110 -14.19 9.72 13.75
C GLN A 110 -13.17 8.55 13.69
N THR A 111 -12.48 8.26 14.77
CA THR A 111 -11.54 7.14 14.86
C THR A 111 -12.27 5.81 14.89
N GLU A 112 -13.34 5.74 15.65
CA GLU A 112 -14.18 4.54 15.71
C GLU A 112 -14.90 4.28 14.39
N LEU A 113 -15.47 5.33 13.76
CA LEU A 113 -16.11 5.24 12.45
C LEU A 113 -15.13 4.79 11.36
N ARG A 114 -13.91 5.34 11.38
CA ARG A 114 -12.87 4.93 10.43
C ARG A 114 -12.46 3.46 10.64
N THR A 115 -12.31 3.04 11.87
CA THR A 115 -12.00 1.64 12.21
C THR A 115 -13.10 0.69 11.75
N LEU A 116 -14.37 1.04 12.01
CA LEU A 116 -15.52 0.26 11.56
C LEU A 116 -15.56 0.15 10.03
N GLN A 117 -15.32 1.26 9.35
CA GLN A 117 -15.27 1.30 7.89
C GLN A 117 -14.18 0.38 7.33
N ASP A 118 -12.93 0.54 7.76
CA ASP A 118 -11.80 -0.15 7.16
C ASP A 118 -11.76 -1.64 7.50
N TRP A 119 -12.13 -2.01 8.73
CA TRP A 119 -12.01 -3.39 9.22
C TRP A 119 -13.26 -4.24 9.05
N THR A 120 -14.43 -3.63 8.99
CA THR A 120 -15.70 -4.37 8.90
C THR A 120 -16.41 -4.12 7.58
N ILE A 121 -16.79 -2.86 7.31
CA ILE A 121 -17.67 -2.54 6.17
C ILE A 121 -16.93 -2.74 4.85
N ALA A 122 -15.74 -2.14 4.69
CA ALA A 122 -14.99 -2.24 3.45
C ALA A 122 -14.64 -3.69 3.10
N ARG A 123 -14.31 -4.52 4.09
CA ARG A 123 -14.04 -5.95 3.88
C ARG A 123 -15.27 -6.71 3.38
N ARG A 124 -16.43 -6.46 3.98
CA ARG A 124 -17.69 -7.07 3.55
C ARG A 124 -18.11 -6.61 2.17
N LEU A 125 -17.97 -5.32 1.86
CA LEU A 125 -18.27 -4.79 0.54
C LEU A 125 -17.33 -5.35 -0.54
N LYS A 126 -16.04 -5.48 -0.25
CA LYS A 126 -15.07 -6.10 -1.18
C LYS A 126 -15.36 -7.57 -1.48
N SER A 127 -16.08 -8.28 -0.60
CA SER A 127 -16.48 -9.67 -0.86
C SER A 127 -17.71 -9.80 -1.76
N VAL A 128 -18.38 -8.70 -2.07
CA VAL A 128 -19.53 -8.71 -3.01
C VAL A 128 -19.01 -8.81 -4.44
N SER A 129 -19.59 -9.74 -5.21
CA SER A 129 -19.23 -9.92 -6.61
C SER A 129 -19.45 -8.63 -7.42
N GLY A 130 -18.45 -8.22 -8.20
CA GLY A 130 -18.49 -7.00 -9.01
C GLY A 130 -17.95 -5.75 -8.31
N VAL A 131 -17.66 -5.78 -7.00
CA VAL A 131 -17.00 -4.68 -6.30
C VAL A 131 -15.49 -4.79 -6.47
N ALA A 132 -14.92 -3.92 -7.29
CA ALA A 132 -13.48 -3.91 -7.56
C ALA A 132 -12.67 -3.29 -6.41
N ASN A 133 -13.17 -2.23 -5.79
CA ASN A 133 -12.50 -1.55 -4.67
C ASN A 133 -13.49 -0.78 -3.80
N VAL A 134 -13.09 -0.51 -2.56
CA VAL A 134 -13.78 0.38 -1.62
C VAL A 134 -12.76 1.39 -1.10
N SER A 135 -12.96 2.65 -1.45
CA SER A 135 -12.10 3.76 -1.02
C SER A 135 -12.73 4.49 0.17
N THR A 136 -11.93 4.77 1.19
CA THR A 136 -12.37 5.46 2.40
C THR A 136 -11.76 6.85 2.44
N TYR A 137 -12.59 7.87 2.65
CA TYR A 137 -12.18 9.25 2.81
C TYR A 137 -12.60 9.77 4.18
N GLY A 138 -11.74 10.54 4.83
CA GLY A 138 -12.00 11.12 6.15
C GLY A 138 -11.84 10.14 7.31
N GLY A 139 -12.08 10.64 8.51
CA GLY A 139 -11.84 9.92 9.76
C GLY A 139 -10.36 9.78 10.13
N PHE A 140 -10.08 9.50 11.40
CA PHE A 140 -8.74 9.31 11.90
C PHE A 140 -8.40 7.80 11.98
N VAL A 141 -7.27 7.43 11.43
CA VAL A 141 -6.76 6.06 11.56
C VAL A 141 -6.29 5.85 13.00
N LYS A 142 -6.81 4.81 13.65
CA LYS A 142 -6.40 4.45 15.01
C LYS A 142 -4.94 4.02 15.03
N GLN A 143 -4.15 4.70 15.85
CA GLN A 143 -2.73 4.43 16.02
C GLN A 143 -2.44 4.09 17.48
N TYR A 144 -1.54 3.15 17.69
CA TYR A 144 -0.97 2.85 19.01
C TYR A 144 0.44 3.43 19.05
N GLN A 145 0.60 4.55 19.77
CA GLN A 145 1.88 5.25 19.88
C GLN A 145 2.59 4.83 21.16
N VAL A 146 3.84 4.40 21.03
CA VAL A 146 4.72 4.15 22.17
C VAL A 146 5.57 5.39 22.38
N GLN A 147 5.24 6.17 23.43
CA GLN A 147 6.00 7.35 23.81
C GLN A 147 7.08 6.94 24.80
N VAL A 148 8.33 7.17 24.42
CA VAL A 148 9.50 6.80 25.21
C VAL A 148 10.04 8.02 25.94
N ASP A 149 10.25 7.88 27.26
CA ASP A 149 10.87 8.91 28.08
C ASP A 149 12.40 8.77 28.03
N PRO A 150 13.14 9.78 27.50
CA PRO A 150 14.59 9.71 27.37
C PRO A 150 15.32 9.58 28.71
N TYR A 151 14.80 10.20 29.78
CA TYR A 151 15.40 10.12 31.11
C TYR A 151 15.31 8.71 31.70
N LYS A 152 14.16 8.04 31.48
CA LYS A 152 13.98 6.64 31.88
C LYS A 152 14.89 5.71 31.07
N LEU A 153 15.00 5.92 29.75
CA LEU A 153 15.94 5.14 28.93
C LEU A 153 17.35 5.24 29.50
N HIS A 154 17.81 6.45 29.77
CA HIS A 154 19.15 6.67 30.32
C HIS A 154 19.29 5.99 31.69
N SER A 155 18.30 6.10 32.59
CA SER A 155 18.37 5.49 33.94
C SER A 155 18.42 3.96 33.88
N TYR A 156 17.74 3.33 32.92
CA TYR A 156 17.79 1.90 32.71
C TYR A 156 18.91 1.44 31.78
N LYS A 157 19.74 2.35 31.28
CA LYS A 157 20.84 2.09 30.33
C LYS A 157 20.34 1.40 29.04
N LEU A 158 19.15 1.76 28.59
CA LEU A 158 18.54 1.26 27.37
C LEU A 158 18.68 2.28 26.24
N SER A 159 18.87 1.78 25.04
CA SER A 159 18.79 2.57 23.80
C SER A 159 17.36 2.56 23.25
N LEU A 160 17.04 3.52 22.37
CA LEU A 160 15.78 3.50 21.63
C LEU A 160 15.64 2.22 20.80
N ASN A 161 16.74 1.72 20.26
CA ASN A 161 16.76 0.51 19.45
C ASN A 161 16.39 -0.74 20.26
N ASP A 162 16.74 -0.79 21.54
CA ASP A 162 16.33 -1.89 22.44
C ASP A 162 14.81 -1.92 22.60
N VAL A 163 14.17 -0.75 22.71
CA VAL A 163 12.70 -0.63 22.78
C VAL A 163 12.05 -1.08 21.47
N VAL A 164 12.59 -0.63 20.32
CA VAL A 164 12.09 -1.03 18.99
C VAL A 164 12.21 -2.54 18.81
N THR A 165 13.34 -3.13 19.19
CA THR A 165 13.59 -4.58 19.10
C THR A 165 12.63 -5.35 20.01
N ALA A 166 12.43 -4.89 21.24
CA ALA A 166 11.49 -5.51 22.17
C ALA A 166 10.05 -5.49 21.66
N LEU A 167 9.62 -4.35 21.08
CA LEU A 167 8.28 -4.24 20.47
C LEU A 167 8.12 -5.17 19.27
N ALA A 168 9.12 -5.21 18.38
CA ALA A 168 9.09 -6.08 17.21
C ALA A 168 9.02 -7.57 17.61
N THR A 169 9.83 -7.98 18.57
CA THR A 169 9.89 -9.37 19.04
C THR A 169 8.62 -9.81 19.76
N ASN A 170 8.02 -8.91 20.58
CA ASN A 170 6.79 -9.25 21.33
C ASN A 170 5.52 -9.15 20.47
N ASN A 171 5.57 -8.50 19.30
CA ASN A 171 4.46 -8.45 18.34
C ASN A 171 4.56 -9.49 17.22
N ALA A 172 5.59 -10.32 17.21
CA ALA A 172 5.72 -11.40 16.25
C ALA A 172 4.82 -12.58 16.66
N ASN A 173 3.96 -13.03 15.76
CA ASN A 173 3.28 -14.32 15.92
C ASN A 173 4.33 -15.42 15.73
N ALA A 174 4.86 -15.96 16.81
CA ALA A 174 5.67 -17.16 16.77
C ALA A 174 4.72 -18.37 16.64
N GLY A 175 4.70 -19.01 15.46
CA GLY A 175 4.09 -20.33 15.34
C GLY A 175 4.91 -21.32 16.16
N ALA A 176 4.40 -21.75 17.31
CA ALA A 176 4.95 -22.87 18.04
C ALA A 176 4.43 -24.17 17.43
N ASN A 177 5.24 -25.25 17.50
CA ASN A 177 4.89 -26.58 17.03
C ASN A 177 3.53 -27.06 17.56
N PHE A 178 2.96 -28.07 16.91
CA PHE A 178 1.76 -28.75 17.39
C PHE A 178 2.07 -29.67 18.58
N ILE A 179 1.13 -29.83 19.48
CA ILE A 179 1.15 -30.86 20.52
C ILE A 179 0.15 -31.94 20.11
N GLU A 180 0.60 -33.19 20.00
CA GLU A 180 -0.29 -34.35 19.91
C GLU A 180 -0.91 -34.62 21.27
N ASN A 181 -2.22 -34.46 21.36
CA ASN A 181 -2.97 -34.86 22.56
C ASN A 181 -4.14 -35.76 22.15
N ALA A 182 -4.09 -37.04 22.55
CA ALA A 182 -5.14 -38.04 22.32
C ALA A 182 -5.53 -38.24 20.82
N GLY A 183 -4.56 -38.07 19.87
CA GLY A 183 -4.80 -38.27 18.46
C GLY A 183 -5.33 -37.05 17.72
N GLU A 184 -5.39 -35.88 18.38
CA GLU A 184 -5.65 -34.60 17.75
C GLU A 184 -4.40 -33.71 17.77
N GLU A 185 -4.09 -33.09 16.63
CA GLU A 185 -3.04 -32.08 16.51
C GLU A 185 -3.58 -30.71 16.96
N VAL A 186 -3.09 -30.19 18.08
CA VAL A 186 -3.40 -28.84 18.56
C VAL A 186 -2.25 -27.92 18.19
N ILE A 187 -2.51 -26.99 17.29
CA ILE A 187 -1.54 -25.94 16.90
C ILE A 187 -1.45 -24.90 18.00
N ILE A 188 -0.27 -24.72 18.57
CA ILE A 188 0.01 -23.65 19.53
C ILE A 188 0.38 -22.38 18.74
N ARG A 189 -0.36 -21.30 19.01
CA ARG A 189 -0.12 -19.95 18.45
C ARG A 189 0.33 -19.01 19.55
#